data_ed575972e7a1878b76f4cbac94c9b010
#
_entry.id   ed575972e7a1878b76f4cbac94c9b010
#
_cell.length_a   1.000
_cell.length_b   1.000
_cell.length_c   1.000
_cell.angle_alpha   90.00
_cell.angle_beta   90.00
_cell.angle_gamma   90.00
#
_symmetry.space_group_name_H-M   'P 1'
#
loop_
_entity.id
_entity.type
_entity.pdbx_description
1 polymer ?
#
loop_
_entity_poly.entity_id
_entity_poly.type
_entity_poly.pdbx_seq_one_letter_code
_entity_poly.pdbx_strand_id
1 'polypeptide(L)'
;MDASSAPTVLVQLHGGLGNQLFQAAAGLALADRMGARLMVDLARFRDRSLRGYALAPLPVGAQIWPGGSPGMIERLRARFDKARGGKGVRRPPGWRGRVHAEPHYHYDPAFEALSGDLSGDVLIAGFFQSARYFAGRESLVRARFDASGAVSDHARACAARLAGEASVAVHIRRGDYVNDPRAAAVHGALTEDYYLRALDHVRAQAPHARVFVFSDDPAFAASCAARWGGESMAGASALDDLWLMSLCRRHVIANSSFSWWSAFLDPRPDAMVIAPVQWFAPAMMAKTRVEDVYPPHWLRM
;
A
#
# COMPACT_ATOMS: atom_id res chain seq x y z
N MET A 1 -24.05 28.92 6.11
CA MET A 1 -24.02 27.68 5.34
C MET A 1 -23.63 26.58 6.32
N ASP A 2 -24.56 25.65 6.52
CA ASP A 2 -24.43 24.60 7.52
C ASP A 2 -23.22 23.71 7.24
N ALA A 3 -22.31 23.52 8.21
CA ALA A 3 -21.14 22.64 8.12
C ALA A 3 -21.52 21.14 7.91
N SER A 4 -22.81 20.86 7.78
CA SER A 4 -23.43 19.55 7.58
C SER A 4 -23.47 19.09 6.10
N SER A 5 -23.05 19.92 5.15
CA SER A 5 -23.32 19.66 3.72
C SER A 5 -22.11 19.16 2.88
N ALA A 6 -20.90 19.05 3.45
CA ALA A 6 -19.77 18.55 2.70
C ALA A 6 -19.96 17.06 2.35
N PRO A 7 -19.78 16.65 1.08
CA PRO A 7 -19.93 15.26 0.68
C PRO A 7 -18.93 14.35 1.42
N THR A 8 -19.17 13.05 1.38
CA THR A 8 -18.32 12.06 2.02
C THR A 8 -17.71 11.13 0.99
N VAL A 9 -16.40 10.97 1.06
CA VAL A 9 -15.69 9.86 0.41
C VAL A 9 -15.48 8.77 1.45
N LEU A 10 -16.11 7.62 1.25
CA LEU A 10 -16.02 6.45 2.12
C LEU A 10 -15.15 5.38 1.45
N VAL A 11 -14.09 4.95 2.13
CA VAL A 11 -13.15 3.95 1.63
C VAL A 11 -13.35 2.63 2.34
N GLN A 12 -13.59 1.55 1.62
CA GLN A 12 -13.57 0.20 2.20
C GLN A 12 -12.14 -0.31 2.34
N LEU A 13 -11.65 -0.38 3.58
CA LEU A 13 -10.30 -0.86 3.85
C LEU A 13 -10.25 -2.39 4.01
N HIS A 14 -9.19 -3.01 3.47
CA HIS A 14 -8.89 -4.43 3.65
C HIS A 14 -7.41 -4.75 3.38
N GLY A 15 -6.99 -5.93 3.80
CA GLY A 15 -5.62 -6.40 3.59
C GLY A 15 -4.60 -5.80 4.57
N GLY A 16 -3.32 -5.93 4.27
CA GLY A 16 -2.22 -5.41 5.09
C GLY A 16 -1.98 -3.92 4.94
N LEU A 17 -1.03 -3.38 5.70
CA LEU A 17 -0.70 -1.95 5.74
C LEU A 17 -0.52 -1.35 4.34
N GLY A 18 0.27 -1.97 3.45
CA GLY A 18 0.48 -1.44 2.10
C GLY A 18 -0.81 -1.32 1.26
N ASN A 19 -1.74 -2.29 1.38
CA ASN A 19 -3.03 -2.21 0.70
C ASN A 19 -3.90 -1.10 1.30
N GLN A 20 -3.92 -0.98 2.63
CA GLN A 20 -4.66 0.08 3.31
C GLN A 20 -4.15 1.47 2.93
N LEU A 21 -2.83 1.64 2.76
CA LEU A 21 -2.24 2.90 2.30
C LEU A 21 -2.71 3.25 0.87
N PHE A 22 -2.74 2.30 -0.07
CA PHE A 22 -3.25 2.57 -1.43
C PHE A 22 -4.72 2.97 -1.43
N GLN A 23 -5.54 2.25 -0.68
CA GLN A 23 -6.96 2.52 -0.54
C GLN A 23 -7.20 3.91 0.08
N ALA A 24 -6.48 4.23 1.15
CA ALA A 24 -6.55 5.52 1.81
C ALA A 24 -6.02 6.66 0.93
N ALA A 25 -4.94 6.45 0.16
CA ALA A 25 -4.40 7.44 -0.76
C ALA A 25 -5.38 7.81 -1.87
N ALA A 26 -6.03 6.80 -2.49
CA ALA A 26 -7.07 7.04 -3.48
C ALA A 26 -8.26 7.82 -2.89
N GLY A 27 -8.70 7.43 -1.69
CA GLY A 27 -9.78 8.12 -0.98
C GLY A 27 -9.42 9.54 -0.58
N LEU A 28 -8.21 9.76 -0.07
CA LEU A 28 -7.68 11.07 0.31
C LEU A 28 -7.61 12.02 -0.89
N ALA A 29 -7.05 11.55 -2.00
CA ALA A 29 -6.95 12.35 -3.21
C ALA A 29 -8.32 12.68 -3.82
N LEU A 30 -9.27 11.74 -3.78
CA LEU A 30 -10.64 11.99 -4.23
C LEU A 30 -11.35 12.98 -3.29
N ALA A 31 -11.23 12.80 -1.97
CA ALA A 31 -11.82 13.70 -0.99
C ALA A 31 -11.29 15.13 -1.13
N ASP A 32 -9.97 15.29 -1.35
CA ASP A 32 -9.36 16.60 -1.58
C ASP A 32 -9.90 17.26 -2.86
N ARG A 33 -10.00 16.51 -3.98
CA ARG A 33 -10.57 17.02 -5.24
C ARG A 33 -12.05 17.45 -5.10
N MET A 34 -12.80 16.73 -4.27
CA MET A 34 -14.24 17.00 -4.07
C MET A 34 -14.54 18.01 -2.96
N GLY A 35 -13.55 18.44 -2.17
CA GLY A 35 -13.81 19.18 -0.92
C GLY A 35 -14.62 18.34 0.09
N ALA A 36 -14.47 17.03 0.06
CA ALA A 36 -15.26 16.06 0.81
C ALA A 36 -14.59 15.64 2.12
N ARG A 37 -15.37 15.11 3.04
CA ARG A 37 -14.85 14.42 4.24
C ARG A 37 -14.38 13.02 3.88
N LEU A 38 -13.19 12.64 4.36
CA LEU A 38 -12.69 11.29 4.21
C LEU A 38 -13.16 10.41 5.37
N MET A 39 -13.78 9.28 5.05
CA MET A 39 -14.16 8.26 6.02
C MET A 39 -13.69 6.88 5.60
N VAL A 40 -13.50 5.98 6.55
CA VAL A 40 -13.07 4.59 6.32
C VAL A 40 -14.07 3.60 6.89
N ASP A 41 -14.40 2.58 6.11
CA ASP A 41 -15.21 1.43 6.55
C ASP A 41 -14.28 0.29 6.96
N LEU A 42 -14.35 -0.09 8.23
CA LEU A 42 -13.54 -1.15 8.85
C LEU A 42 -14.28 -2.48 8.98
N ALA A 43 -15.43 -2.65 8.32
CA ALA A 43 -16.27 -3.85 8.48
C ALA A 43 -15.53 -5.15 8.12
N ARG A 44 -14.56 -5.10 7.20
CA ARG A 44 -13.77 -6.28 6.80
C ARG A 44 -12.77 -6.75 7.86
N PHE A 45 -12.43 -5.92 8.84
CA PHE A 45 -11.53 -6.28 9.96
C PHE A 45 -12.28 -6.88 11.16
N ARG A 46 -13.61 -6.83 11.19
CA ARG A 46 -14.44 -7.41 12.27
C ARG A 46 -14.49 -8.94 12.22
N ASP A 47 -14.35 -9.53 11.05
CA ASP A 47 -14.42 -10.97 10.82
C ASP A 47 -13.02 -11.59 10.85
N ARG A 48 -12.31 -11.55 12.01
CA ARG A 48 -11.03 -12.25 12.26
C ARG A 48 -10.07 -12.29 11.05
N SER A 49 -9.93 -11.17 10.33
CA SER A 49 -8.90 -11.09 9.32
C SER A 49 -7.53 -11.19 9.99
N LEU A 50 -6.59 -11.91 9.37
CA LEU A 50 -5.21 -12.07 9.85
C LEU A 50 -4.48 -10.74 10.07
N ARG A 51 -5.09 -9.60 9.67
CA ARG A 51 -4.49 -8.26 9.67
C ARG A 51 -5.53 -7.22 10.11
N GLY A 52 -5.19 -6.46 11.15
CA GLY A 52 -6.05 -5.40 11.69
C GLY A 52 -5.96 -4.07 10.91
N TYR A 53 -6.72 -3.08 11.37
CA TYR A 53 -6.61 -1.70 10.91
C TYR A 53 -5.27 -1.10 11.34
N ALA A 54 -4.43 -0.76 10.37
CA ALA A 54 -3.03 -0.36 10.61
C ALA A 54 -2.75 1.13 10.42
N LEU A 55 -3.73 1.93 9.94
CA LEU A 55 -3.52 3.35 9.67
C LEU A 55 -3.80 4.25 10.89
N ALA A 56 -4.28 3.70 12.02
CA ALA A 56 -4.64 4.50 13.20
C ALA A 56 -3.50 5.40 13.73
N PRO A 57 -2.23 4.98 13.71
CA PRO A 57 -1.13 5.81 14.20
C PRO A 57 -0.73 6.94 13.23
N LEU A 58 -1.17 6.90 11.97
CA LEU A 58 -0.81 7.87 10.94
C LEU A 58 -1.76 9.08 10.92
N PRO A 59 -1.28 10.28 10.57
CA PRO A 59 -2.10 11.49 10.50
C PRO A 59 -3.00 11.54 9.25
N VAL A 60 -3.63 10.43 8.88
CA VAL A 60 -4.46 10.30 7.66
C VAL A 60 -5.62 11.30 7.64
N GLY A 61 -6.16 11.66 8.81
CA GLY A 61 -7.30 12.56 8.92
C GLY A 61 -8.63 11.94 8.52
N ALA A 62 -8.70 10.60 8.41
CA ALA A 62 -9.92 9.88 8.10
C ALA A 62 -10.74 9.59 9.37
N GLN A 63 -12.06 9.77 9.29
CA GLN A 63 -12.99 9.35 10.33
C GLN A 63 -13.46 7.91 10.07
N ILE A 64 -13.71 7.16 11.14
CA ILE A 64 -14.27 5.81 11.01
C ILE A 64 -15.77 5.92 10.76
N TRP A 65 -16.27 5.23 9.72
CA TRP A 65 -17.70 5.13 9.47
C TRP A 65 -18.41 4.46 10.65
N PRO A 66 -19.45 5.07 11.22
CA PRO A 66 -20.16 4.50 12.35
C PRO A 66 -20.92 3.25 11.90
N GLY A 67 -20.29 2.07 12.03
CA GLY A 67 -20.87 0.82 11.59
C GLY A 67 -22.08 0.43 12.43
N GLY A 68 -23.26 0.35 11.81
CA GLY A 68 -24.43 -0.33 12.34
C GLY A 68 -24.40 -1.84 11.99
N SER A 69 -25.20 -2.65 12.68
CA SER A 69 -25.48 -4.00 12.21
C SER A 69 -26.30 -3.94 10.92
N PRO A 70 -25.96 -4.71 9.87
CA PRO A 70 -26.73 -4.72 8.64
C PRO A 70 -28.16 -5.16 8.93
N GLY A 71 -29.13 -4.38 8.50
CA GLY A 71 -30.54 -4.73 8.57
C GLY A 71 -30.87 -5.97 7.73
N MET A 72 -32.05 -6.53 7.91
CA MET A 72 -32.48 -7.74 7.17
C MET A 72 -32.45 -7.54 5.65
N ILE A 73 -32.86 -6.37 5.17
CA ILE A 73 -32.87 -6.00 3.74
C ILE A 73 -31.44 -5.96 3.18
N GLU A 74 -30.48 -5.42 3.93
CA GLU A 74 -29.08 -5.34 3.52
C GLU A 74 -28.43 -6.71 3.48
N ARG A 75 -28.79 -7.61 4.42
CA ARG A 75 -28.35 -9.02 4.40
C ARG A 75 -28.90 -9.79 3.20
N LEU A 76 -30.16 -9.55 2.84
CA LEU A 76 -30.79 -10.13 1.64
C LEU A 76 -30.12 -9.61 0.35
N ARG A 77 -29.91 -8.29 0.22
CA ARG A 77 -29.21 -7.71 -0.93
C ARG A 77 -27.79 -8.28 -1.09
N ALA A 78 -27.03 -8.37 0.00
CA ALA A 78 -25.68 -8.95 -0.03
C ALA A 78 -25.67 -10.43 -0.48
N ARG A 79 -26.72 -11.20 -0.15
CA ARG A 79 -26.89 -12.57 -0.65
C ARG A 79 -27.20 -12.61 -2.15
N PHE A 80 -28.06 -11.72 -2.65
CA PHE A 80 -28.38 -11.62 -4.08
C PHE A 80 -27.18 -11.14 -4.91
N ASP A 81 -26.41 -10.16 -4.44
CA ASP A 81 -25.21 -9.68 -5.11
C ASP A 81 -24.13 -10.76 -5.21
N LYS A 82 -23.97 -11.58 -4.15
CA LYS A 82 -23.08 -12.73 -4.15
C LYS A 82 -23.53 -13.81 -5.14
N ALA A 83 -24.84 -14.05 -5.24
CA ALA A 83 -25.42 -15.05 -6.15
C ALA A 83 -25.28 -14.65 -7.64
N ARG A 84 -25.15 -13.35 -7.95
CA ARG A 84 -24.96 -12.82 -9.29
C ARG A 84 -23.49 -12.71 -9.72
N GLY A 85 -22.55 -13.29 -8.95
CA GLY A 85 -21.13 -13.27 -9.29
C GLY A 85 -20.48 -11.89 -9.21
N GLY A 86 -21.20 -10.90 -8.67
CA GLY A 86 -20.64 -9.58 -8.40
C GLY A 86 -19.50 -9.71 -7.38
N LYS A 87 -18.35 -9.10 -7.65
CA LYS A 87 -17.31 -8.85 -6.64
C LYS A 87 -17.91 -7.86 -5.62
N GLY A 88 -18.80 -8.41 -4.73
CA GLY A 88 -19.75 -7.64 -3.97
C GLY A 88 -19.10 -6.55 -3.12
N VAL A 89 -19.22 -5.32 -3.54
CA VAL A 89 -18.99 -4.17 -2.67
C VAL A 89 -20.08 -4.22 -1.62
N ARG A 90 -19.69 -4.49 -0.38
CA ARG A 90 -20.62 -4.47 0.74
C ARG A 90 -20.91 -3.00 1.08
N ARG A 91 -22.10 -2.52 0.73
CA ARG A 91 -22.54 -1.21 1.20
C ARG A 91 -22.68 -1.25 2.73
N PRO A 92 -22.01 -0.34 3.47
CA PRO A 92 -22.19 -0.30 4.91
C PRO A 92 -23.61 0.17 5.25
N PRO A 93 -24.13 -0.21 6.44
CA PRO A 93 -25.45 0.22 6.88
C PRO A 93 -25.61 1.74 6.81
N GLY A 94 -26.76 2.20 6.29
CA GLY A 94 -27.07 3.61 6.13
C GLY A 94 -26.42 4.31 4.93
N TRP A 95 -25.58 3.62 4.14
CA TRP A 95 -24.98 4.21 2.96
C TRP A 95 -25.99 4.40 1.83
N ARG A 96 -26.11 5.65 1.34
CA ARG A 96 -27.02 6.02 0.24
C ARG A 96 -26.30 6.60 -0.98
N GLY A 97 -24.99 6.91 -0.86
CA GLY A 97 -24.19 7.50 -1.92
C GLY A 97 -23.90 6.54 -3.08
N ARG A 98 -23.24 7.07 -4.09
CA ARG A 98 -22.73 6.32 -5.24
C ARG A 98 -21.70 5.29 -4.77
N VAL A 99 -21.48 4.25 -5.59
CA VAL A 99 -20.47 3.22 -5.33
C VAL A 99 -19.60 3.07 -6.56
N HIS A 100 -18.31 3.20 -6.38
CA HIS A 100 -17.30 2.86 -7.37
C HIS A 100 -16.53 1.64 -6.88
N ALA A 101 -16.67 0.53 -7.59
CA ALA A 101 -15.88 -0.68 -7.38
C ALA A 101 -14.79 -0.75 -8.46
N GLU A 102 -13.53 -0.83 -8.06
CA GLU A 102 -12.43 -1.02 -9.00
C GLU A 102 -12.66 -2.31 -9.81
N PRO A 103 -12.85 -2.20 -11.14
CA PRO A 103 -13.28 -3.35 -11.94
C PRO A 103 -12.15 -4.35 -12.20
N HIS A 104 -10.92 -3.88 -12.20
CA HIS A 104 -9.72 -4.64 -12.51
C HIS A 104 -8.52 -4.10 -11.71
N TYR A 105 -7.37 -4.73 -11.84
CA TYR A 105 -6.20 -4.39 -11.03
C TYR A 105 -5.42 -3.17 -11.55
N HIS A 106 -5.49 -2.86 -12.83
CA HIS A 106 -4.87 -1.68 -13.41
C HIS A 106 -5.73 -0.42 -13.18
N TYR A 107 -5.14 0.73 -13.39
CA TYR A 107 -5.82 2.01 -13.20
C TYR A 107 -7.13 2.10 -14.02
N ASP A 108 -8.19 2.54 -13.35
CA ASP A 108 -9.50 2.76 -13.96
C ASP A 108 -9.71 4.27 -14.20
N PRO A 109 -9.71 4.75 -15.48
CA PRO A 109 -9.95 6.16 -15.79
C PRO A 109 -11.31 6.68 -15.31
N ALA A 110 -12.32 5.80 -15.15
CA ALA A 110 -13.63 6.20 -14.62
C ALA A 110 -13.55 6.74 -13.19
N PHE A 111 -12.46 6.47 -12.47
CA PHE A 111 -12.22 7.04 -11.14
C PHE A 111 -12.08 8.57 -11.18
N GLU A 112 -11.52 9.14 -12.23
CA GLU A 112 -11.39 10.60 -12.37
C GLU A 112 -12.75 11.29 -12.49
N ALA A 113 -13.69 10.65 -13.19
CA ALA A 113 -15.03 11.19 -13.36
C ALA A 113 -15.82 11.29 -12.04
N LEU A 114 -15.39 10.60 -10.97
CA LEU A 114 -16.04 10.71 -9.66
C LEU A 114 -15.95 12.12 -9.08
N SER A 115 -14.87 12.84 -9.38
CA SER A 115 -14.68 14.23 -8.94
C SER A 115 -15.39 15.27 -9.79
N GLY A 116 -15.90 14.90 -10.96
CA GLY A 116 -16.67 15.79 -11.83
C GLY A 116 -18.08 16.13 -11.31
N ASP A 117 -18.65 15.24 -10.50
CA ASP A 117 -19.89 15.49 -9.78
C ASP A 117 -19.59 15.68 -8.28
N LEU A 118 -19.48 16.94 -7.89
CA LEU A 118 -19.14 17.34 -6.51
C LEU A 118 -20.33 17.19 -5.55
N SER A 119 -21.50 16.78 -6.04
CA SER A 119 -22.72 16.68 -5.25
C SER A 119 -23.00 15.24 -4.85
N GLY A 120 -22.58 14.84 -3.70
CA GLY A 120 -23.02 13.57 -3.12
C GLY A 120 -21.91 12.63 -2.65
N ASP A 121 -22.29 11.74 -1.78
CA ASP A 121 -21.40 10.78 -1.17
C ASP A 121 -20.90 9.72 -2.15
N VAL A 122 -19.65 9.33 -2.06
CA VAL A 122 -19.02 8.29 -2.89
C VAL A 122 -18.35 7.26 -2.02
N LEU A 123 -18.72 5.98 -2.19
CA LEU A 123 -17.99 4.85 -1.62
C LEU A 123 -17.07 4.27 -2.68
N ILE A 124 -15.80 4.11 -2.34
CA ILE A 124 -14.82 3.44 -3.20
C ILE A 124 -14.38 2.11 -2.58
N ALA A 125 -14.25 1.08 -3.41
CA ALA A 125 -13.85 -0.27 -3.01
C ALA A 125 -12.95 -0.90 -4.07
N GLY A 126 -11.75 -1.28 -3.68
CA GLY A 126 -10.73 -1.85 -4.57
C GLY A 126 -9.38 -1.93 -3.87
N PHE A 127 -8.34 -2.24 -4.62
CA PHE A 127 -6.96 -2.19 -4.15
C PHE A 127 -6.29 -0.85 -4.46
N PHE A 128 -6.65 -0.23 -5.58
CA PHE A 128 -6.14 1.06 -6.07
C PHE A 128 -4.60 1.12 -6.14
N GLN A 129 -3.97 0.02 -6.53
CA GLN A 129 -2.50 -0.13 -6.51
C GLN A 129 -1.84 0.55 -7.72
N SER A 130 -2.08 1.85 -7.86
CA SER A 130 -1.41 2.72 -8.82
C SER A 130 -1.29 4.13 -8.28
N ALA A 131 -0.13 4.77 -8.46
CA ALA A 131 0.06 6.18 -8.11
C ALA A 131 -0.87 7.12 -8.90
N ARG A 132 -1.42 6.67 -10.03
CA ARG A 132 -2.36 7.46 -10.85
C ARG A 132 -3.63 7.83 -10.10
N TYR A 133 -4.09 7.02 -9.14
CA TYR A 133 -5.28 7.32 -8.34
C TYR A 133 -5.13 8.57 -7.46
N PHE A 134 -3.91 8.94 -7.13
CA PHE A 134 -3.60 10.14 -6.34
C PHE A 134 -2.61 11.09 -7.03
N ALA A 135 -2.52 11.01 -8.35
CA ALA A 135 -1.69 11.90 -9.16
C ALA A 135 -2.01 13.38 -8.88
N GLY A 136 -0.94 14.19 -8.73
CA GLY A 136 -1.02 15.59 -8.36
C GLY A 136 -1.34 15.85 -6.88
N ARG A 137 -1.37 14.79 -6.06
CA ARG A 137 -1.58 14.86 -4.60
C ARG A 137 -0.50 14.11 -3.82
N GLU A 138 0.63 13.79 -4.46
CA GLU A 138 1.72 13.01 -3.88
C GLU A 138 2.25 13.63 -2.58
N SER A 139 2.44 14.95 -2.56
CA SER A 139 2.89 15.67 -1.36
C SER A 139 1.88 15.59 -0.21
N LEU A 140 0.59 15.72 -0.51
CA LEU A 140 -0.48 15.55 0.46
C LEU A 140 -0.47 14.11 1.04
N VAL A 141 -0.37 13.12 0.16
CA VAL A 141 -0.33 11.70 0.55
C VAL A 141 0.87 11.41 1.44
N ARG A 142 2.08 11.88 1.07
CA ARG A 142 3.28 11.72 1.90
C ARG A 142 3.11 12.37 3.28
N ALA A 143 2.59 13.60 3.33
CA ALA A 143 2.36 14.28 4.61
C ALA A 143 1.34 13.54 5.51
N ARG A 144 0.30 12.94 4.91
CA ARG A 144 -0.73 12.19 5.65
C ARG A 144 -0.30 10.78 6.04
N PHE A 145 0.76 10.27 5.44
CA PHE A 145 1.32 8.94 5.76
C PHE A 145 2.69 9.04 6.44
N ASP A 146 3.08 10.22 6.87
CA ASP A 146 4.29 10.39 7.68
C ASP A 146 4.18 9.63 9.00
N ALA A 147 5.03 8.62 9.14
CA ALA A 147 5.08 7.77 10.33
C ALA A 147 6.04 8.29 11.41
N SER A 148 6.80 9.36 11.17
CA SER A 148 7.86 9.84 12.07
C SER A 148 7.38 10.10 13.51
N GLY A 149 6.14 10.54 13.68
CA GLY A 149 5.51 10.76 14.99
C GLY A 149 5.06 9.47 15.70
N ALA A 150 4.98 8.34 15.01
CA ALA A 150 4.38 7.10 15.50
C ALA A 150 5.36 5.92 15.60
N VAL A 151 6.61 6.10 15.20
CA VAL A 151 7.64 5.04 15.27
C VAL A 151 8.24 4.91 16.66
N SER A 152 8.80 3.73 16.95
CA SER A 152 9.45 3.41 18.22
C SER A 152 10.76 4.19 18.40
N ASP A 153 11.22 4.28 19.66
CA ASP A 153 12.53 4.87 19.98
C ASP A 153 13.68 4.06 19.37
N HIS A 154 13.51 2.75 19.25
CA HIS A 154 14.47 1.89 18.53
C HIS A 154 14.61 2.31 17.06
N ALA A 155 13.51 2.52 16.34
CA ALA A 155 13.54 2.98 14.96
C ALA A 155 14.20 4.37 14.86
N ARG A 156 13.87 5.29 15.75
CA ARG A 156 14.52 6.61 15.82
C ARG A 156 16.04 6.53 16.02
N ALA A 157 16.50 5.64 16.88
CA ALA A 157 17.94 5.42 17.11
C ALA A 157 18.67 4.85 15.86
N CYS A 158 17.97 4.08 15.03
CA CYS A 158 18.49 3.53 13.79
C CYS A 158 18.50 4.54 12.63
N ALA A 159 17.66 5.57 12.67
CA ALA A 159 17.37 6.48 11.55
C ALA A 159 18.62 7.11 10.91
N ALA A 160 19.52 7.64 11.73
CA ALA A 160 20.73 8.30 11.23
C ALA A 160 21.64 7.36 10.39
N ARG A 161 21.59 6.06 10.65
CA ARG A 161 22.36 5.07 9.89
C ARG A 161 21.79 4.83 8.50
N LEU A 162 20.47 4.97 8.33
CA LEU A 162 19.74 4.71 7.10
C LEU A 162 19.58 5.97 6.25
N ALA A 163 19.54 7.14 6.87
CA ALA A 163 19.39 8.43 6.16
C ALA A 163 20.64 8.88 5.36
N GLY A 164 21.73 8.12 5.41
CA GLY A 164 22.97 8.46 4.72
C GLY A 164 22.88 8.29 3.21
N GLU A 165 23.66 9.09 2.46
CA GLU A 165 23.69 9.10 0.98
C GLU A 165 24.05 7.74 0.35
N ALA A 166 24.77 6.89 1.06
CA ALA A 166 25.17 5.55 0.60
C ALA A 166 24.19 4.46 0.98
N SER A 167 23.01 4.74 1.52
CA SER A 167 22.07 3.73 2.01
C SER A 167 21.24 3.09 0.91
N VAL A 168 20.98 1.78 1.05
CA VAL A 168 20.09 0.99 0.20
C VAL A 168 19.15 0.16 1.09
N ALA A 169 17.85 0.36 0.98
CA ALA A 169 16.86 -0.54 1.55
C ALA A 169 16.57 -1.69 0.59
N VAL A 170 16.73 -2.91 1.03
CA VAL A 170 16.31 -4.12 0.31
C VAL A 170 15.20 -4.78 1.09
N HIS A 171 14.02 -4.87 0.52
CA HIS A 171 12.89 -5.57 1.15
C HIS A 171 12.66 -6.93 0.52
N ILE A 172 12.60 -7.97 1.35
CA ILE A 172 12.32 -9.35 0.96
C ILE A 172 10.96 -9.75 1.54
N ARG A 173 10.00 -10.08 0.68
CA ARG A 173 8.71 -10.61 1.11
C ARG A 173 8.70 -12.13 1.04
N ARG A 174 8.46 -12.79 2.19
CA ARG A 174 8.42 -14.24 2.30
C ARG A 174 7.14 -14.74 2.99
N GLY A 175 6.95 -14.43 4.24
CA GLY A 175 5.85 -14.79 5.12
C GLY A 175 4.76 -15.66 4.49
N ASP A 176 3.63 -15.05 4.17
CA ASP A 176 2.51 -15.68 3.51
C ASP A 176 2.81 -16.16 2.06
N TYR A 177 3.78 -15.54 1.36
CA TYR A 177 4.17 -15.93 -0.02
C TYR A 177 4.86 -17.30 -0.07
N VAL A 178 5.41 -17.77 1.03
CA VAL A 178 6.08 -19.08 1.15
C VAL A 178 5.20 -20.07 1.93
N ASN A 179 4.52 -19.60 2.99
CA ASN A 179 3.86 -20.45 3.96
C ASN A 179 2.36 -20.66 3.68
N ASP A 180 1.73 -19.84 2.82
CA ASP A 180 0.33 -20.01 2.40
C ASP A 180 0.28 -20.34 0.90
N PRO A 181 -0.13 -21.57 0.51
CA PRO A 181 -0.23 -21.97 -0.89
C PRO A 181 -1.16 -21.08 -1.73
N ARG A 182 -2.17 -20.45 -1.12
CA ARG A 182 -3.08 -19.55 -1.82
C ARG A 182 -2.40 -18.21 -2.14
N ALA A 183 -1.65 -17.68 -1.18
CA ALA A 183 -0.86 -16.47 -1.39
C ALA A 183 0.28 -16.73 -2.38
N ALA A 184 0.97 -17.85 -2.27
CA ALA A 184 2.01 -18.28 -3.20
C ALA A 184 1.52 -18.39 -4.65
N ALA A 185 0.33 -18.96 -4.86
CA ALA A 185 -0.28 -19.10 -6.19
C ALA A 185 -0.64 -17.74 -6.83
N VAL A 186 -0.86 -16.71 -6.02
CA VAL A 186 -1.20 -15.35 -6.49
C VAL A 186 0.05 -14.50 -6.68
N HIS A 187 0.91 -14.45 -5.68
CA HIS A 187 2.02 -13.49 -5.63
C HIS A 187 3.35 -14.12 -6.07
N GLY A 188 3.69 -15.31 -5.53
CA GLY A 188 5.00 -15.92 -5.71
C GLY A 188 6.12 -15.14 -5.02
N ALA A 189 7.05 -15.85 -4.38
CA ALA A 189 8.25 -15.23 -3.84
C ALA A 189 9.24 -14.94 -4.97
N LEU A 190 9.93 -13.80 -4.90
CA LEU A 190 11.01 -13.47 -5.82
C LEU A 190 12.25 -14.34 -5.52
N THR A 191 12.99 -14.65 -6.55
CA THR A 191 14.24 -15.39 -6.43
C THR A 191 15.40 -14.50 -5.96
N GLU A 192 16.43 -15.10 -5.39
CA GLU A 192 17.63 -14.36 -4.97
C GLU A 192 18.33 -13.67 -6.14
N ASP A 193 18.24 -14.23 -7.34
CA ASP A 193 18.80 -13.66 -8.58
C ASP A 193 18.29 -12.23 -8.86
N TYR A 194 17.01 -11.96 -8.62
CA TYR A 194 16.48 -10.60 -8.75
C TYR A 194 17.21 -9.61 -7.82
N TYR A 195 17.38 -9.97 -6.56
CA TYR A 195 18.02 -9.10 -5.58
C TYR A 195 19.51 -8.89 -5.89
N LEU A 196 20.20 -9.93 -6.33
CA LEU A 196 21.63 -9.83 -6.71
C LEU A 196 21.81 -8.90 -7.92
N ARG A 197 21.02 -9.06 -8.99
CA ARG A 197 21.08 -8.17 -10.16
C ARG A 197 20.75 -6.73 -9.78
N ALA A 198 19.76 -6.51 -8.93
CA ALA A 198 19.42 -5.18 -8.45
C ALA A 198 20.54 -4.55 -7.62
N LEU A 199 21.19 -5.33 -6.74
CA LEU A 199 22.33 -4.87 -5.94
C LEU A 199 23.55 -4.57 -6.80
N ASP A 200 23.82 -5.38 -7.84
CA ASP A 200 24.91 -5.12 -8.79
C ASP A 200 24.70 -3.82 -9.53
N HIS A 201 23.45 -3.54 -9.95
CA HIS A 201 23.09 -2.25 -10.57
C HIS A 201 23.30 -1.08 -9.61
N VAL A 202 22.90 -1.23 -8.35
CA VAL A 202 23.13 -0.20 -7.32
C VAL A 202 24.63 0.03 -7.11
N ARG A 203 25.43 -1.04 -6.97
CA ARG A 203 26.88 -0.95 -6.74
C ARG A 203 27.64 -0.34 -7.90
N ALA A 204 27.19 -0.56 -9.11
CA ALA A 204 27.78 0.07 -10.30
C ALA A 204 27.69 1.61 -10.26
N GLN A 205 26.66 2.15 -9.60
CA GLN A 205 26.44 3.60 -9.46
C GLN A 205 26.87 4.16 -8.10
N ALA A 206 26.90 3.30 -7.07
CA ALA A 206 27.29 3.64 -5.70
C ALA A 206 28.09 2.49 -5.09
N PRO A 207 29.41 2.41 -5.40
CA PRO A 207 30.25 1.27 -4.95
C PRO A 207 30.34 1.09 -3.44
N HIS A 208 30.13 2.17 -2.67
CA HIS A 208 30.16 2.16 -1.21
C HIS A 208 28.76 2.10 -0.58
N ALA A 209 27.75 1.68 -1.34
CA ALA A 209 26.40 1.59 -0.85
C ALA A 209 26.27 0.59 0.31
N ARG A 210 25.74 1.06 1.43
CA ARG A 210 25.43 0.22 2.62
C ARG A 210 24.07 -0.41 2.44
N VAL A 211 24.04 -1.73 2.42
CA VAL A 211 22.83 -2.52 2.21
C VAL A 211 22.14 -2.82 3.54
N PHE A 212 20.87 -2.42 3.66
CA PHE A 212 20.01 -2.72 4.79
C PHE A 212 18.87 -3.63 4.34
N VAL A 213 18.82 -4.84 4.88
CA VAL A 213 17.86 -5.88 4.47
C VAL A 213 16.71 -5.96 5.46
N PHE A 214 15.51 -5.80 4.94
CA PHE A 214 14.25 -5.90 5.68
C PHE A 214 13.44 -7.10 5.18
N SER A 215 12.80 -7.82 6.09
CA SER A 215 11.92 -8.94 5.74
C SER A 215 10.95 -9.26 6.87
N ASP A 216 9.80 -9.83 6.51
CA ASP A 216 8.88 -10.50 7.43
C ASP A 216 9.38 -11.92 7.89
N ASP A 217 10.57 -12.31 7.43
CA ASP A 217 11.36 -13.48 7.88
C ASP A 217 12.74 -12.99 8.33
N PRO A 218 12.92 -12.62 9.62
CA PRO A 218 14.17 -12.03 10.12
C PRO A 218 15.39 -12.95 9.99
N ALA A 219 15.21 -14.27 10.15
CA ALA A 219 16.31 -15.21 10.00
C ALA A 219 16.81 -15.28 8.55
N PHE A 220 15.90 -15.26 7.60
CA PHE A 220 16.24 -15.20 6.18
C PHE A 220 16.90 -13.87 5.82
N ALA A 221 16.38 -12.75 6.34
CA ALA A 221 17.00 -11.43 6.15
C ALA A 221 18.44 -11.39 6.64
N ALA A 222 18.73 -11.93 7.84
CA ALA A 222 20.07 -11.98 8.40
C ALA A 222 21.01 -12.83 7.53
N SER A 223 20.54 -13.97 7.03
CA SER A 223 21.31 -14.84 6.13
C SER A 223 21.63 -14.12 4.79
N CYS A 224 20.66 -13.44 4.19
CA CYS A 224 20.88 -12.67 2.97
C CYS A 224 21.83 -11.49 3.21
N ALA A 225 21.65 -10.74 4.28
CA ALA A 225 22.49 -9.61 4.63
C ALA A 225 23.97 -10.03 4.77
N ALA A 226 24.22 -11.15 5.44
CA ALA A 226 25.59 -11.69 5.58
C ALA A 226 26.22 -12.03 4.22
N ARG A 227 25.45 -12.66 3.31
CA ARG A 227 25.96 -13.01 1.97
C ARG A 227 26.15 -11.79 1.06
N TRP A 228 25.31 -10.76 1.24
CA TRP A 228 25.34 -9.57 0.38
C TRP A 228 26.22 -8.44 0.93
N GLY A 229 26.93 -8.69 2.04
CA GLY A 229 27.77 -7.67 2.68
C GLY A 229 26.97 -6.51 3.25
N GLY A 230 25.78 -6.79 3.75
CA GLY A 230 24.86 -5.83 4.31
C GLY A 230 24.53 -6.09 5.77
N GLU A 231 23.51 -5.42 6.25
CA GLU A 231 23.01 -5.50 7.62
C GLU A 231 21.52 -5.84 7.62
N SER A 232 21.11 -6.81 8.43
CA SER A 232 19.69 -7.12 8.63
C SER A 232 19.08 -6.10 9.57
N MET A 233 17.96 -5.53 9.15
CA MET A 233 17.19 -4.58 9.91
C MET A 233 15.83 -5.19 10.28
N ALA A 234 15.41 -4.94 11.51
CA ALA A 234 14.06 -5.26 11.96
C ALA A 234 13.59 -4.15 12.91
N GLY A 235 12.49 -3.51 12.57
CA GLY A 235 11.79 -2.61 13.47
C GLY A 235 10.98 -3.39 14.51
N ALA A 236 10.46 -2.68 15.51
CA ALA A 236 9.53 -3.26 16.47
C ALA A 236 8.13 -3.47 15.87
N SER A 237 7.86 -2.86 14.72
CA SER A 237 6.56 -2.92 14.03
C SER A 237 6.73 -2.76 12.52
N ALA A 238 5.69 -3.13 11.76
CA ALA A 238 5.64 -2.87 10.33
C ALA A 238 5.72 -1.36 10.00
N LEU A 239 5.27 -0.50 10.89
CA LEU A 239 5.35 0.94 10.71
C LEU A 239 6.78 1.45 10.86
N ASP A 240 7.54 0.88 11.81
CA ASP A 240 8.98 1.17 11.95
C ASP A 240 9.74 0.78 10.69
N ASP A 241 9.51 -0.43 10.18
CA ASP A 241 10.18 -0.91 8.96
C ASP A 241 9.84 -0.06 7.74
N LEU A 242 8.55 0.32 7.59
CA LEU A 242 8.10 1.21 6.51
C LEU A 242 8.84 2.55 6.55
N TRP A 243 8.92 3.15 7.73
CA TRP A 243 9.58 4.44 7.94
C TRP A 243 11.09 4.33 7.74
N LEU A 244 11.73 3.35 8.35
CA LEU A 244 13.19 3.15 8.21
C LEU A 244 13.60 2.93 6.75
N MET A 245 12.87 2.11 6.01
CA MET A 245 13.11 1.91 4.58
C MET A 245 12.98 3.22 3.80
N SER A 246 11.98 4.07 4.11
CA SER A 246 11.76 5.34 3.40
C SER A 246 12.88 6.36 3.60
N LEU A 247 13.71 6.21 4.63
CA LEU A 247 14.88 7.06 4.88
C LEU A 247 16.07 6.73 3.96
N CYS A 248 16.12 5.52 3.42
CA CYS A 248 17.22 5.10 2.54
C CYS A 248 17.21 5.86 1.21
N ARG A 249 18.40 6.05 0.65
CA ARG A 249 18.59 6.79 -0.63
C ARG A 249 18.21 5.96 -1.84
N ARG A 250 18.26 4.64 -1.72
CA ARG A 250 17.99 3.68 -2.79
C ARG A 250 17.08 2.57 -2.28
N HIS A 251 16.26 2.05 -3.15
CA HIS A 251 15.25 1.05 -2.78
C HIS A 251 15.29 -0.12 -3.77
N VAL A 252 15.46 -1.33 -3.27
CA VAL A 252 15.24 -2.58 -3.99
C VAL A 252 13.99 -3.20 -3.37
N ILE A 253 12.86 -3.08 -4.06
CA ILE A 253 11.58 -3.50 -3.51
C ILE A 253 11.19 -4.92 -3.93
N ALA A 254 10.43 -5.61 -3.07
CA ALA A 254 9.75 -6.84 -3.44
C ALA A 254 8.46 -6.55 -4.24
N ASN A 255 7.82 -7.59 -4.76
CA ASN A 255 6.47 -7.57 -5.31
C ASN A 255 5.40 -7.43 -4.20
N SER A 256 5.52 -6.36 -3.44
CA SER A 256 4.73 -6.10 -2.23
C SER A 256 4.31 -4.64 -2.15
N SER A 257 3.01 -4.41 -1.96
CA SER A 257 2.47 -3.07 -1.71
C SER A 257 3.12 -2.39 -0.50
N PHE A 258 3.62 -3.16 0.46
CA PHE A 258 4.32 -2.63 1.63
C PHE A 258 5.66 -1.97 1.24
N SER A 259 6.53 -2.68 0.51
CA SER A 259 7.81 -2.12 0.06
C SER A 259 7.64 -1.06 -1.05
N TRP A 260 6.56 -1.14 -1.81
CA TRP A 260 6.19 -0.08 -2.75
C TRP A 260 6.01 1.25 -2.01
N TRP A 261 5.26 1.22 -0.90
CA TRP A 261 5.03 2.42 -0.11
C TRP A 261 6.30 2.95 0.57
N SER A 262 7.20 2.10 1.03
CA SER A 262 8.46 2.57 1.61
C SER A 262 9.29 3.37 0.62
N ALA A 263 9.32 2.95 -0.65
CA ALA A 263 10.02 3.68 -1.71
C ALA A 263 9.26 4.95 -2.13
N PHE A 264 7.91 4.91 -2.20
CA PHE A 264 7.11 6.07 -2.58
C PHE A 264 7.14 7.19 -1.52
N LEU A 265 7.25 6.84 -0.24
CA LEU A 265 7.32 7.80 0.87
C LEU A 265 8.67 8.52 0.93
N ASP A 266 9.70 8.04 0.27
CA ASP A 266 10.91 8.83 0.04
C ASP A 266 10.56 10.08 -0.79
N PRO A 267 10.70 11.29 -0.25
CA PRO A 267 10.30 12.51 -0.94
C PRO A 267 11.28 12.97 -2.01
N ARG A 268 12.47 12.36 -2.09
CA ARG A 268 13.54 12.78 -2.97
C ARG A 268 13.22 12.43 -4.42
N PRO A 269 13.26 13.40 -5.34
CA PRO A 269 12.89 13.16 -6.74
C PRO A 269 13.88 12.27 -7.50
N ASP A 270 15.12 12.19 -7.01
CA ASP A 270 16.22 11.43 -7.58
C ASP A 270 16.48 10.10 -6.83
N ALA A 271 15.58 9.69 -5.96
CA ALA A 271 15.64 8.39 -5.30
C ALA A 271 15.63 7.25 -6.33
N MET A 272 16.65 6.40 -6.29
CA MET A 272 16.69 5.22 -7.15
C MET A 272 15.76 4.14 -6.59
N VAL A 273 14.80 3.71 -7.40
CA VAL A 273 13.92 2.58 -7.04
C VAL A 273 14.03 1.49 -8.08
N ILE A 274 14.37 0.28 -7.64
CA ILE A 274 14.38 -0.92 -8.46
C ILE A 274 13.24 -1.81 -8.02
N ALA A 275 12.34 -2.11 -8.96
CA ALA A 275 11.16 -2.92 -8.75
C ALA A 275 11.20 -4.20 -9.62
N PRO A 276 10.58 -5.31 -9.18
CA PRO A 276 10.54 -6.52 -9.99
C PRO A 276 9.57 -6.37 -11.17
N VAL A 277 9.90 -6.92 -12.33
CA VAL A 277 8.93 -7.02 -13.45
C VAL A 277 7.79 -7.98 -13.11
N GLN A 278 8.07 -8.96 -12.27
CA GLN A 278 7.08 -9.95 -11.81
C GLN A 278 6.38 -9.44 -10.54
N TRP A 279 5.19 -8.83 -10.70
CA TRP A 279 4.37 -8.40 -9.55
C TRP A 279 3.53 -9.54 -8.96
N PHE A 280 3.09 -10.48 -9.80
CA PHE A 280 2.34 -11.66 -9.42
C PHE A 280 3.01 -12.93 -9.92
N ALA A 281 2.57 -14.08 -9.43
CA ALA A 281 2.93 -15.38 -9.98
C ALA A 281 2.57 -15.46 -11.50
N PRO A 282 3.29 -16.25 -12.33
CA PRO A 282 3.11 -16.25 -13.77
C PRO A 282 1.67 -16.45 -14.24
N ALA A 283 0.91 -17.32 -13.58
CA ALA A 283 -0.49 -17.57 -13.93
C ALA A 283 -1.42 -16.35 -13.69
N MET A 284 -1.06 -15.48 -12.74
CA MET A 284 -1.76 -14.23 -12.49
C MET A 284 -1.26 -13.10 -13.41
N MET A 285 0.04 -13.04 -13.69
CA MET A 285 0.62 -12.09 -14.66
C MET A 285 -0.02 -12.24 -16.03
N ALA A 286 -0.32 -13.47 -16.47
CA ALA A 286 -0.98 -13.72 -17.76
C ALA A 286 -2.41 -13.14 -17.85
N LYS A 287 -3.03 -12.79 -16.72
CA LYS A 287 -4.43 -12.32 -16.62
C LYS A 287 -4.56 -10.90 -16.06
N THR A 288 -3.46 -10.31 -15.61
CA THR A 288 -3.50 -9.05 -14.86
C THR A 288 -2.49 -8.06 -15.42
N ARG A 289 -2.96 -6.91 -15.80
CA ARG A 289 -2.09 -5.81 -16.21
C ARG A 289 -1.53 -5.13 -14.96
N VAL A 290 -0.21 -4.94 -14.93
CA VAL A 290 0.52 -4.40 -13.77
C VAL A 290 1.39 -3.18 -14.09
N GLU A 291 1.32 -2.69 -15.33
CA GLU A 291 2.17 -1.58 -15.80
C GLU A 291 1.94 -0.32 -14.96
N ASP A 292 0.72 -0.09 -14.52
CA ASP A 292 0.30 1.08 -13.73
C ASP A 292 0.69 0.98 -12.24
N VAL A 293 1.14 -0.19 -11.78
CA VAL A 293 1.64 -0.35 -10.40
C VAL A 293 2.91 0.48 -10.19
N TYR A 294 3.73 0.60 -11.23
CA TYR A 294 5.04 1.22 -11.15
C TYR A 294 4.98 2.69 -11.58
N PRO A 295 5.45 3.62 -10.74
CA PRO A 295 5.76 4.97 -11.20
C PRO A 295 6.71 4.94 -12.40
N PRO A 296 6.53 5.79 -13.43
CA PRO A 296 7.27 5.70 -14.69
C PRO A 296 8.79 5.79 -14.57
N HIS A 297 9.28 6.45 -13.51
CA HIS A 297 10.70 6.65 -13.25
C HIS A 297 11.36 5.48 -12.48
N TRP A 298 10.60 4.48 -12.06
CA TRP A 298 11.16 3.32 -11.38
C TRP A 298 11.76 2.34 -12.38
N LEU A 299 12.97 1.85 -12.07
CA LEU A 299 13.63 0.82 -12.86
C LEU A 299 12.99 -0.55 -12.59
N ARG A 300 12.67 -1.28 -13.64
CA ARG A 300 12.09 -2.64 -13.53
C ARG A 300 13.09 -3.69 -14.01
N MET A 301 13.30 -4.74 -13.21
CA MET A 301 14.23 -5.84 -13.47
C MET A 301 13.58 -7.21 -13.28
#